data_82dd827aa6ada8e5f3efe659e9d1a920
#
_entry.id   82dd827aa6ada8e5f3efe659e9d1a920
#
_cell.length_a   1.000
_cell.length_b   1.000
_cell.length_c   1.000
_cell.angle_alpha   90.00
_cell.angle_beta   90.00
_cell.angle_gamma   90.00
#
_symmetry.space_group_name_H-M   'P 1'
#
loop_
_entity.id
_entity.type
_entity.pdbx_description
1 polymer ?
#
loop_
_entity_poly.entity_id
_entity_poly.type
_entity_poly.pdbx_seq_one_letter_code
_entity_poly.pdbx_strand_id
1 'polypeptide(L)'
;MAGTYGDEPEYRLDSVGLPDFAEAVLGIVDQIPAGMVLAYGDIAEVLGQGGPRQVGSVMSRYGSSVTWWRVIRASGEAPEGLQDEALAHWREEGTALVRGALAGRRVDMELARWDGEGMAN
;
A
#
# COMPACT_ATOMS: atom_id res chain seq x y z
N MET A 1 14.75 26.90 -9.47
CA MET A 1 14.58 26.89 -9.53
C MET A 1 14.35 26.65 -9.56
N ALA A 2 14.28 26.28 -9.21
CA ALA A 2 13.95 25.98 -9.18
C ALA A 2 13.68 25.64 -9.00
N GLY A 3 13.53 25.22 -8.97
CA GLY A 3 13.08 24.99 -8.89
C GLY A 3 12.87 24.42 -8.69
N THR A 4 12.67 24.24 -8.67
CA THR A 4 12.23 23.95 -8.63
C THR A 4 11.96 23.43 -8.74
N TYR A 5 11.70 22.87 -8.89
CA TYR A 5 11.15 22.72 -9.13
C TYR A 5 10.95 22.51 -9.21
N GLY A 6 11.05 22.18 -9.00
CA GLY A 6 10.58 22.26 -9.09
C GLY A 6 10.58 21.84 -9.07
N ASP A 7 10.49 21.76 -9.16
CA ASP A 7 10.39 21.54 -9.04
C ASP A 7 10.26 20.98 -8.80
N GLU A 8 10.04 20.54 -8.53
CA GLU A 8 9.67 20.27 -8.25
C GLU A 8 9.23 19.84 -8.07
N PRO A 9 9.12 19.78 -8.20
CA PRO A 9 8.43 19.38 -7.99
C PRO A 9 8.12 18.83 -8.04
N GLU A 10 7.93 18.46 -8.09
CA GLU A 10 7.58 18.22 -7.94
C GLU A 10 7.68 17.87 -7.64
N TYR A 11 7.75 17.86 -7.57
CA TYR A 11 7.75 17.77 -6.97
C TYR A 11 7.81 17.94 -6.41
N ARG A 12 7.73 18.25 -6.49
CA ARG A 12 7.52 18.42 -5.76
C ARG A 12 6.93 18.07 -5.04
N LEU A 13 6.25 18.11 -5.29
CA LEU A 13 5.87 17.49 -4.48
C LEU A 13 6.59 16.66 -3.86
N ASP A 14 7.35 16.51 -4.25
CA ASP A 14 7.97 15.64 -3.70
C ASP A 14 8.83 16.05 -2.77
N SER A 15 9.03 16.99 -2.64
CA SER A 15 9.94 17.25 -1.71
C SER A 15 9.37 17.84 -0.50
N VAL A 16 8.49 18.73 -0.52
CA VAL A 16 8.01 19.36 0.68
C VAL A 16 6.87 18.61 1.31
N GLY A 17 5.82 18.36 0.55
CA GLY A 17 4.67 17.68 1.09
C GLY A 17 4.85 16.20 1.19
N LEU A 18 5.73 15.65 0.36
CA LEU A 18 5.84 14.22 0.26
C LEU A 18 6.35 13.56 1.53
N PRO A 19 7.33 14.10 2.28
CA PRO A 19 7.74 13.44 3.52
C PRO A 19 6.60 13.27 4.51
N ASP A 20 5.76 14.30 4.67
CA ASP A 20 4.64 14.19 5.59
C ASP A 20 3.62 13.17 5.09
N PHE A 21 3.32 13.21 3.79
CA PHE A 21 2.40 12.25 3.20
C PHE A 21 2.98 10.84 3.29
N ALA A 22 4.26 10.70 3.00
CA ALA A 22 4.92 9.40 3.08
C ALA A 22 4.87 8.85 4.48
N GLU A 23 5.16 9.68 5.49
CA GLU A 23 5.09 9.25 6.87
C GLU A 23 3.68 8.79 7.22
N ALA A 24 2.68 9.53 6.78
CA ALA A 24 1.30 9.17 7.07
C ALA A 24 0.92 7.84 6.43
N VAL A 25 1.34 7.63 5.17
CA VAL A 25 1.09 6.35 4.50
C VAL A 25 1.75 5.21 5.24
N LEU A 26 3.03 5.36 5.55
CA LEU A 26 3.78 4.28 6.20
C LEU A 26 3.24 4.02 7.61
N GLY A 27 2.75 5.05 8.28
CA GLY A 27 2.14 4.87 9.59
C GLY A 27 0.89 4.01 9.53
N ILE A 28 0.09 4.15 8.47
CA ILE A 28 -1.08 3.29 8.30
C ILE A 28 -0.64 1.87 7.98
N VAL A 29 0.37 1.72 7.11
CA VAL A 29 0.85 0.39 6.74
C VAL A 29 1.29 -0.38 7.98
N ASP A 30 1.99 0.29 8.90
CA ASP A 30 2.47 -0.34 10.11
C ASP A 30 1.34 -0.84 11.01
N GLN A 31 0.13 -0.32 10.85
CA GLN A 31 -1.00 -0.71 11.68
C GLN A 31 -1.82 -1.86 11.08
N ILE A 32 -1.62 -2.20 9.82
CA ILE A 32 -2.38 -3.27 9.18
C ILE A 32 -2.01 -4.60 9.84
N PRO A 33 -2.99 -5.34 10.40
CA PRO A 33 -2.68 -6.60 11.07
C PRO A 33 -2.18 -7.66 10.10
N ALA A 34 -1.40 -8.59 10.61
CA ALA A 34 -0.95 -9.72 9.82
C ALA A 34 -2.17 -10.49 9.29
N GLY A 35 -2.11 -10.90 8.05
CA GLY A 35 -3.21 -11.60 7.41
C GLY A 35 -4.24 -10.70 6.77
N MET A 36 -4.10 -9.38 6.92
CA MET A 36 -5.03 -8.43 6.33
C MET A 36 -4.31 -7.49 5.38
N VAL A 37 -5.07 -6.83 4.53
CA VAL A 37 -4.51 -5.95 3.51
C VAL A 37 -5.36 -4.70 3.35
N LEU A 38 -4.78 -3.69 2.74
CA LEU A 38 -5.50 -2.52 2.23
C LEU A 38 -5.08 -2.32 0.77
N ALA A 39 -6.00 -1.78 -0.02
CA ALA A 39 -5.65 -1.35 -1.36
C ALA A 39 -5.03 0.04 -1.29
N TYR A 40 -4.27 0.40 -2.32
CA TYR A 40 -3.65 1.73 -2.38
C TYR A 40 -4.70 2.83 -2.20
N GLY A 41 -5.85 2.68 -2.85
CA GLY A 41 -6.91 3.67 -2.73
C GLY A 41 -7.53 3.75 -1.35
N ASP A 42 -7.53 2.63 -0.63
CA ASP A 42 -8.05 2.63 0.74
C ASP A 42 -7.22 3.53 1.64
N ILE A 43 -5.91 3.48 1.48
CA ILE A 43 -5.02 4.32 2.29
C ILE A 43 -5.23 5.79 1.95
N ALA A 44 -5.33 6.09 0.66
CA ALA A 44 -5.59 7.48 0.24
C ALA A 44 -6.89 7.99 0.83
N GLU A 45 -7.91 7.14 0.85
CA GLU A 45 -9.21 7.53 1.38
C GLU A 45 -9.13 7.81 2.87
N VAL A 46 -8.43 6.96 3.61
CA VAL A 46 -8.26 7.16 5.05
C VAL A 46 -7.56 8.48 5.33
N LEU A 47 -6.54 8.80 4.53
CA LEU A 47 -5.79 10.03 4.73
C LEU A 47 -6.53 11.26 4.24
N GLY A 48 -7.52 11.08 3.37
CA GLY A 48 -8.26 12.20 2.81
C GLY A 48 -7.46 13.05 1.86
N GLN A 49 -6.38 12.51 1.31
CA GLN A 49 -5.56 13.25 0.35
C GLN A 49 -4.83 12.27 -0.56
N GLY A 50 -4.47 12.76 -1.72
CA GLY A 50 -3.80 11.95 -2.72
C GLY A 50 -4.76 10.94 -3.32
N GLY A 51 -4.20 9.99 -4.01
CA GLY A 51 -4.96 8.90 -4.61
C GLY A 51 -4.11 7.64 -4.62
N PRO A 52 -4.62 6.56 -5.23
CA PRO A 52 -3.86 5.31 -5.26
C PRO A 52 -2.47 5.47 -5.87
N ARG A 53 -2.36 6.32 -6.87
CA ARG A 53 -1.07 6.51 -7.55
C ARG A 53 -0.04 7.13 -6.61
N GLN A 54 -0.46 8.11 -5.80
CA GLN A 54 0.46 8.75 -4.87
C GLN A 54 0.88 7.78 -3.76
N VAL A 55 -0.07 6.98 -3.26
CA VAL A 55 0.27 5.95 -2.29
C VAL A 55 1.24 4.95 -2.91
N GLY A 56 0.98 4.56 -4.17
CA GLY A 56 1.88 3.66 -4.88
C GLY A 56 3.29 4.21 -5.00
N SER A 57 3.42 5.51 -5.23
CA SER A 57 4.74 6.15 -5.30
C SER A 57 5.47 6.07 -3.98
N VAL A 58 4.75 6.30 -2.87
CA VAL A 58 5.34 6.18 -1.55
C VAL A 58 5.83 4.77 -1.31
N MET A 59 5.00 3.77 -1.63
CA MET A 59 5.36 2.39 -1.42
C MET A 59 6.54 1.98 -2.29
N SER A 60 6.59 2.47 -3.53
CA SER A 60 7.70 2.18 -4.42
C SER A 60 9.01 2.74 -3.88
N ARG A 61 8.95 3.90 -3.25
CA ARG A 61 10.16 4.59 -2.79
C ARG A 61 10.59 4.15 -1.40
N TYR A 62 9.63 3.91 -0.51
CA TYR A 62 9.93 3.69 0.90
C TYR A 62 9.44 2.36 1.43
N GLY A 63 8.72 1.58 0.63
CA GLY A 63 7.99 0.42 1.15
C GLY A 63 8.84 -0.78 1.51
N SER A 64 10.10 -0.84 1.06
CA SER A 64 10.90 -2.04 1.28
C SER A 64 11.18 -2.32 2.75
N SER A 65 11.02 -1.32 3.61
CA SER A 65 11.31 -1.48 5.03
C SER A 65 10.06 -1.75 5.86
N VAL A 66 8.90 -1.85 5.23
CA VAL A 66 7.65 -2.11 5.96
C VAL A 66 6.97 -3.34 5.36
N THR A 67 5.81 -3.69 5.91
CA THR A 67 5.06 -4.86 5.47
C THR A 67 4.32 -4.55 4.18
N TRP A 68 5.07 -4.34 3.12
CA TRP A 68 4.56 -3.86 1.83
C TRP A 68 3.54 -4.80 1.20
N TRP A 69 3.60 -6.08 1.50
CA TRP A 69 2.67 -7.07 0.94
C TRP A 69 1.27 -6.93 1.51
N ARG A 70 1.09 -6.07 2.50
CA ARG A 70 -0.23 -5.76 3.03
C ARG A 70 -0.87 -4.56 2.35
N VAL A 71 -0.19 -3.99 1.33
CA VAL A 71 -0.71 -2.89 0.53
C VAL A 71 -0.68 -3.33 -0.92
N ILE A 72 -1.86 -3.50 -1.52
CA ILE A 72 -1.96 -4.17 -2.80
C ILE A 72 -2.94 -3.44 -3.71
N ARG A 73 -3.13 -4.00 -4.89
CA ARG A 73 -4.07 -3.43 -5.85
C ARG A 73 -5.49 -3.79 -5.44
N ALA A 74 -6.45 -2.95 -5.87
CA ALA A 74 -7.86 -3.16 -5.52
C ALA A 74 -8.36 -4.52 -6.01
N SER A 75 -7.75 -5.06 -7.05
CA SER A 75 -8.11 -6.37 -7.58
C SER A 75 -7.68 -7.53 -6.68
N GLY A 76 -6.88 -7.26 -5.67
CA GLY A 76 -6.28 -8.31 -4.85
C GLY A 76 -4.93 -8.76 -5.34
N GLU A 77 -4.45 -8.18 -6.42
CA GLU A 77 -3.15 -8.56 -6.99
C GLU A 77 -2.01 -7.85 -6.29
N ALA A 78 -0.87 -8.52 -6.25
CA ALA A 78 0.34 -7.96 -5.67
C ALA A 78 0.85 -6.78 -6.49
N PRO A 79 1.70 -5.94 -5.89
CA PRO A 79 2.42 -4.94 -6.69
C PRO A 79 3.16 -5.62 -7.83
N GLU A 80 3.20 -4.95 -8.96
CA GLU A 80 3.79 -5.53 -10.15
C GLU A 80 5.26 -5.87 -9.91
N GLY A 81 5.63 -7.07 -10.36
CA GLY A 81 7.01 -7.54 -10.20
C GLY A 81 7.30 -8.20 -8.87
N LEU A 82 6.37 -8.17 -7.93
CA LEU A 82 6.59 -8.71 -6.59
C LEU A 82 5.63 -9.85 -6.27
N GLN A 83 5.06 -10.47 -7.29
CA GLN A 83 3.99 -11.45 -7.09
C GLN A 83 4.43 -12.65 -6.27
N ASP A 84 5.61 -13.20 -6.57
CA ASP A 84 6.06 -14.41 -5.86
C ASP A 84 6.38 -14.11 -4.41
N GLU A 85 7.05 -12.99 -4.18
CA GLU A 85 7.41 -12.62 -2.81
C GLU A 85 6.17 -12.31 -1.98
N ALA A 86 5.21 -11.61 -2.57
CA ALA A 86 3.97 -11.29 -1.86
C ALA A 86 3.23 -12.57 -1.49
N LEU A 87 3.15 -13.51 -2.44
CA LEU A 87 2.45 -14.77 -2.19
C LEU A 87 3.05 -15.51 -1.02
N ALA A 88 4.39 -15.54 -0.93
CA ALA A 88 5.04 -16.21 0.18
C ALA A 88 4.67 -15.57 1.50
N HIS A 89 4.65 -14.23 1.56
CA HIS A 89 4.25 -13.53 2.78
C HIS A 89 2.78 -13.79 3.12
N TRP A 90 1.90 -13.73 2.13
CA TRP A 90 0.49 -13.99 2.37
C TRP A 90 0.25 -15.38 2.93
N ARG A 91 0.93 -16.37 2.39
CA ARG A 91 0.78 -17.74 2.87
C ARG A 91 1.29 -17.86 4.30
N GLU A 92 2.38 -17.21 4.59
CA GLU A 92 2.95 -17.25 5.93
C GLU A 92 2.01 -16.61 6.94
N GLU A 93 1.32 -15.55 6.56
CA GLU A 93 0.42 -14.83 7.46
C GLU A 93 -1.00 -15.40 7.47
N GLY A 94 -1.29 -16.35 6.60
CA GLY A 94 -2.63 -16.89 6.51
C GLY A 94 -3.63 -15.97 5.85
N THR A 95 -3.15 -15.06 4.99
CA THR A 95 -4.02 -14.15 4.26
C THR A 95 -4.95 -14.92 3.35
N ALA A 96 -6.25 -14.60 3.36
CA ALA A 96 -7.22 -15.31 2.54
C ALA A 96 -6.98 -15.03 1.07
N LEU A 97 -6.89 -16.09 0.27
CA LEU A 97 -6.65 -15.98 -1.16
C LEU A 97 -7.89 -16.46 -1.91
N VAL A 98 -8.09 -15.92 -3.12
CA VAL A 98 -9.18 -16.35 -3.97
C VAL A 98 -8.94 -17.81 -4.34
N ARG A 99 -10.00 -18.60 -4.31
CA ARG A 99 -9.90 -20.03 -4.60
C ARG A 99 -9.78 -20.27 -6.10
N GLY A 100 -9.10 -21.37 -6.44
CA GLY A 100 -8.96 -21.78 -7.83
C GLY A 100 -7.53 -21.65 -8.31
N ALA A 101 -7.14 -22.52 -9.21
CA ALA A 101 -5.76 -22.63 -9.65
C ALA A 101 -5.25 -21.33 -10.27
N LEU A 102 -6.07 -20.68 -11.10
CA LEU A 102 -5.63 -19.46 -11.77
C LEU A 102 -5.79 -18.23 -10.90
N ALA A 103 -6.65 -18.28 -9.91
CA ALA A 103 -6.95 -17.12 -9.07
C ALA A 103 -6.21 -17.15 -7.75
N GLY A 104 -5.53 -18.25 -7.41
CA GLY A 104 -4.95 -18.44 -6.08
C GLY A 104 -3.77 -17.55 -5.76
N ARG A 105 -3.41 -16.65 -6.65
CA ARG A 105 -2.35 -15.71 -6.40
C ARG A 105 -2.90 -14.31 -6.10
N ARG A 106 -4.20 -14.21 -5.87
CA ARG A 106 -4.83 -12.94 -5.51
C ARG A 106 -5.45 -13.05 -4.13
N VAL A 107 -5.36 -11.95 -3.38
CA VAL A 107 -5.99 -11.86 -2.07
C VAL A 107 -7.50 -11.75 -2.26
N ASP A 108 -8.23 -12.46 -1.41
CA ASP A 108 -9.68 -12.33 -1.37
C ASP A 108 -10.02 -11.07 -0.57
N MET A 109 -10.33 -10.00 -1.30
CA MET A 109 -10.55 -8.70 -0.68
C MET A 109 -11.78 -8.67 0.22
N GLU A 110 -12.75 -9.55 -0.03
CA GLU A 110 -13.92 -9.61 0.86
C GLU A 110 -13.55 -10.10 2.25
N LEU A 111 -12.60 -11.02 2.32
CA LEU A 111 -12.24 -11.63 3.59
C LEU A 111 -11.05 -10.96 4.25
N ALA A 112 -10.10 -10.46 3.47
CA ALA A 112 -8.83 -10.00 4.01
C ALA A 112 -8.70 -8.50 4.11
N ARG A 113 -9.61 -7.74 3.51
CA ARG A 113 -9.50 -6.29 3.54
C ARG A 113 -9.75 -5.77 4.94
N TRP A 114 -8.79 -5.04 5.47
CA TRP A 114 -8.88 -4.50 6.82
C TRP A 114 -9.90 -3.36 6.87
N ASP A 115 -10.77 -3.38 7.88
CA ASP A 115 -11.77 -2.34 8.04
C ASP A 115 -11.27 -1.16 8.86
N GLY A 116 -10.01 -1.22 9.29
CA GLY A 116 -9.43 -0.13 10.05
C GLY A 116 -9.69 -0.20 11.53
N GLU A 117 -10.31 -1.27 12.00
CA GLU A 117 -10.63 -1.38 13.41
C GLU A 117 -9.34 -1.39 14.23
N GLY A 118 -9.29 -0.52 15.23
CA GLY A 118 -8.09 -0.40 16.05
C GLY A 118 -7.08 0.60 15.54
N MET A 119 -7.38 1.26 14.41
CA MET A 119 -6.43 2.21 13.84
C MET A 119 -6.30 3.44 14.74
N ALA A 120 -5.06 3.80 15.03
CA ALA A 120 -4.78 5.02 15.78
C ALA A 120 -4.84 6.23 14.87
N ASN A 121 -5.37 7.32 15.39
CA ASN A 121 -5.45 8.58 14.61
C ASN A 121 -4.29 9.49 14.92
#